data_c82001f5c8e71c70cd759f141dda82a0
#
_entry.id   c82001f5c8e71c70cd759f141dda82a0
#
_cell.length_a   1.000
_cell.length_b   1.000
_cell.length_c   1.000
_cell.angle_alpha   90.00
_cell.angle_beta   90.00
_cell.angle_gamma   90.00
#
_symmetry.space_group_name_H-M   'P 1'
#
loop_
_entity.id
_entity.type
_entity.pdbx_description
1 polymer ?
#
loop_
_entity_poly.entity_id
_entity_poly.type
_entity_poly.pdbx_seq_one_letter_code
_entity_poly.pdbx_strand_id
1 'polypeptide(L)'
;LSARAKFINLVDYLHLRFAFPKGALIVLNRYFGCLLGLACGDALGGAAEFRSGEEIRADHPEGLRDFVGGGWLNLFPGEITDDTQMALAIAESLANGGPLNMEDVAARFVAWYRSRPKDIGNTTRAAIHLLDSGVAWNMAGERIHAQSNGRAAGNGSVMRCAPVALRFLSRMDTMIQASIDTSRITHADQRCTLSAVAVNQAIAHLLANGDRLTVIDAALTGIEREDVKRAVHRAVMLNESDVPNGGFVLDTMTAAFWALLNHDSLEETIVAAVALGGDADTTGAVTGALAGAMYGIDAIPDRWLSLLQHRERITELAGILFTLNSEDSPN
;
A
#
# COMPACT_ATOMS: atom_id res chain seq x y z
N LEU A 1 -30.99 15.54 -10.98
CA LEU A 1 -31.30 15.01 -9.64
C LEU A 1 -30.03 14.34 -9.10
N SER A 2 -29.31 15.06 -8.21
CA SER A 2 -28.11 14.57 -7.56
C SER A 2 -28.50 13.47 -6.55
N ALA A 3 -28.34 12.21 -6.94
CA ALA A 3 -28.27 11.15 -5.99
C ALA A 3 -26.92 11.28 -5.28
N ARG A 4 -26.90 11.77 -4.04
CA ARG A 4 -25.77 11.58 -3.12
C ARG A 4 -25.54 10.07 -3.05
N ALA A 5 -24.41 9.59 -3.63
CA ALA A 5 -23.99 8.23 -3.44
C ALA A 5 -23.95 7.97 -1.92
N LYS A 6 -24.74 7.01 -1.45
CA LYS A 6 -24.71 6.61 -0.04
C LYS A 6 -23.38 5.89 0.14
N PHE A 7 -22.44 6.56 0.80
CA PHE A 7 -21.15 5.98 1.12
C PHE A 7 -21.35 4.78 2.04
N ILE A 8 -20.81 3.65 1.65
CA ILE A 8 -20.88 2.40 2.43
C ILE A 8 -19.78 2.47 3.50
N ASN A 9 -20.17 2.66 4.76
CA ASN A 9 -19.25 2.52 5.89
C ASN A 9 -19.33 1.08 6.47
N LEU A 10 -18.48 0.76 7.45
CA LEU A 10 -18.45 -0.57 8.05
C LEU A 10 -19.78 -0.99 8.69
N VAL A 11 -20.54 -0.04 9.24
CA VAL A 11 -21.87 -0.29 9.82
C VAL A 11 -22.86 -0.60 8.71
N ASP A 12 -22.81 0.16 7.61
CA ASP A 12 -23.61 -0.11 6.42
C ASP A 12 -23.24 -1.46 5.79
N TYR A 13 -21.95 -1.83 5.76
CA TYR A 13 -21.50 -3.14 5.29
C TYR A 13 -22.15 -4.29 6.05
N LEU A 14 -22.23 -4.21 7.38
CA LEU A 14 -22.90 -5.22 8.20
C LEU A 14 -24.40 -5.31 7.92
N HIS A 15 -25.04 -4.20 7.55
CA HIS A 15 -26.46 -4.14 7.17
C HIS A 15 -26.68 -4.52 5.70
N LEU A 16 -25.73 -4.27 4.82
CA LEU A 16 -25.81 -4.51 3.36
C LEU A 16 -25.57 -5.97 2.97
N ARG A 17 -25.19 -6.86 3.91
CA ARG A 17 -25.10 -8.32 3.67
C ARG A 17 -26.36 -8.92 3.01
N PHE A 18 -27.49 -8.21 3.07
CA PHE A 18 -28.75 -8.61 2.47
C PHE A 18 -29.12 -7.88 1.17
N ALA A 19 -28.36 -6.84 0.77
CA ALA A 19 -28.72 -5.97 -0.35
C ALA A 19 -27.83 -6.16 -1.61
N PHE A 20 -26.62 -6.72 -1.47
CA PHE A 20 -25.69 -6.93 -2.57
C PHE A 20 -25.59 -8.40 -2.98
N PRO A 21 -25.33 -8.70 -4.27
CA PRO A 21 -24.95 -10.03 -4.70
C PRO A 21 -23.73 -10.54 -3.94
N LYS A 22 -23.68 -11.84 -3.60
CA LYS A 22 -22.58 -12.43 -2.82
C LYS A 22 -21.18 -12.10 -3.39
N GLY A 23 -21.02 -12.08 -4.70
CA GLY A 23 -19.75 -11.74 -5.35
C GLY A 23 -19.29 -10.30 -5.05
N ALA A 24 -20.20 -9.31 -5.10
CA ALA A 24 -19.87 -7.92 -4.79
C ALA A 24 -19.47 -7.72 -3.32
N LEU A 25 -20.10 -8.48 -2.40
CA LEU A 25 -19.74 -8.45 -0.97
C LEU A 25 -18.34 -9.00 -0.71
N ILE A 26 -17.93 -10.05 -1.43
CA ILE A 26 -16.57 -10.60 -1.32
C ILE A 26 -15.55 -9.56 -1.78
N VAL A 27 -15.80 -8.89 -2.89
CA VAL A 27 -14.90 -7.87 -3.42
C VAL A 27 -14.85 -6.67 -2.45
N LEU A 28 -16.00 -6.18 -1.95
CA LEU A 28 -16.05 -5.10 -0.96
C LEU A 28 -15.29 -5.45 0.33
N ASN A 29 -15.45 -6.68 0.83
CA ASN A 29 -14.70 -7.19 1.98
C ASN A 29 -13.18 -7.10 1.76
N ARG A 30 -12.71 -7.42 0.55
CA ARG A 30 -11.31 -7.33 0.15
C ARG A 30 -10.83 -5.88 -0.03
N TYR A 31 -11.69 -4.97 -0.46
CA TYR A 31 -11.38 -3.53 -0.52
C TYR A 31 -11.07 -2.98 0.88
N PHE A 32 -11.93 -3.27 1.85
CA PHE A 32 -11.66 -2.93 3.24
C PHE A 32 -10.39 -3.59 3.75
N GLY A 33 -10.23 -4.89 3.46
CA GLY A 33 -9.04 -5.66 3.82
C GLY A 33 -7.77 -5.04 3.27
N CYS A 34 -7.75 -4.59 2.02
CA CYS A 34 -6.57 -4.02 1.37
C CYS A 34 -6.06 -2.76 2.08
N LEU A 35 -6.91 -1.76 2.29
CA LEU A 35 -6.46 -0.50 2.94
C LEU A 35 -6.23 -0.66 4.44
N LEU A 36 -7.07 -1.43 5.13
CA LEU A 36 -6.87 -1.70 6.56
C LEU A 36 -5.66 -2.61 6.79
N GLY A 37 -5.43 -3.59 5.91
CA GLY A 37 -4.24 -4.44 5.94
C GLY A 37 -2.95 -3.65 5.74
N LEU A 38 -2.95 -2.71 4.77
CA LEU A 38 -1.84 -1.77 4.58
C LEU A 38 -1.55 -1.03 5.89
N ALA A 39 -2.57 -0.41 6.49
CA ALA A 39 -2.41 0.36 7.71
C ALA A 39 -2.02 -0.50 8.93
N CYS A 40 -2.50 -1.76 9.00
CA CYS A 40 -2.07 -2.69 10.04
C CYS A 40 -0.62 -3.12 9.88
N GLY A 41 -0.17 -3.35 8.64
CA GLY A 41 1.23 -3.70 8.36
C GLY A 41 2.19 -2.56 8.69
N ASP A 42 1.85 -1.33 8.29
CA ASP A 42 2.52 -0.09 8.66
C ASP A 42 2.62 0.07 10.21
N ALA A 43 1.49 0.07 10.90
CA ALA A 43 1.45 0.26 12.36
C ALA A 43 2.17 -0.85 13.14
N LEU A 44 2.17 -2.10 12.64
CA LEU A 44 2.91 -3.20 13.24
C LEU A 44 4.41 -3.04 13.00
N GLY A 45 4.79 -2.73 11.76
CA GLY A 45 6.18 -2.58 11.35
C GLY A 45 6.88 -1.36 11.93
N GLY A 46 6.17 -0.25 12.16
CA GLY A 46 6.75 0.98 12.69
C GLY A 46 7.43 0.83 14.06
N ALA A 47 6.97 -0.12 14.89
CA ALA A 47 7.65 -0.46 16.15
C ALA A 47 8.97 -1.25 15.96
N ALA A 48 9.13 -1.87 14.79
CA ALA A 48 10.26 -2.73 14.44
C ALA A 48 11.22 -2.09 13.42
N GLU A 49 10.88 -0.93 12.89
CA GLU A 49 11.65 -0.23 11.87
C GLU A 49 13.09 0.04 12.33
N PHE A 50 14.05 -0.20 11.43
CA PHE A 50 15.51 -0.14 11.62
C PHE A 50 16.08 -1.13 12.64
N ARG A 51 15.30 -2.05 13.17
CA ARG A 51 15.79 -3.19 13.95
C ARG A 51 16.15 -4.35 13.01
N SER A 52 17.13 -5.15 13.42
CA SER A 52 17.42 -6.40 12.71
C SER A 52 16.36 -7.46 13.02
N GLY A 53 16.14 -8.40 12.08
CA GLY A 53 15.25 -9.53 12.34
C GLY A 53 15.69 -10.38 13.53
N GLU A 54 17.00 -10.44 13.86
CA GLU A 54 17.51 -11.12 15.05
C GLU A 54 17.05 -10.44 16.34
N GLU A 55 17.14 -9.10 16.42
CA GLU A 55 16.66 -8.33 17.58
C GLU A 55 15.15 -8.45 17.76
N ILE A 56 14.39 -8.44 16.66
CA ILE A 56 12.93 -8.61 16.72
C ILE A 56 12.58 -10.00 17.24
N ARG A 57 13.21 -11.06 16.74
CA ARG A 57 12.98 -12.44 17.20
C ARG A 57 13.44 -12.67 18.64
N ALA A 58 14.48 -12.00 19.09
CA ALA A 58 14.94 -12.08 20.49
C ALA A 58 13.89 -11.52 21.46
N ASP A 59 13.27 -10.39 21.11
CA ASP A 59 12.24 -9.77 21.93
C ASP A 59 10.85 -10.40 21.75
N HIS A 60 10.58 -10.93 20.54
CA HIS A 60 9.29 -11.50 20.14
C HIS A 60 9.51 -12.87 19.47
N PRO A 61 9.77 -13.95 20.24
CA PRO A 61 10.06 -15.28 19.68
C PRO A 61 8.94 -15.86 18.81
N GLU A 62 7.68 -15.49 19.10
CA GLU A 62 6.49 -15.88 18.34
C GLU A 62 6.11 -14.86 17.23
N GLY A 63 7.03 -13.93 16.91
CA GLY A 63 6.79 -12.78 16.05
C GLY A 63 6.14 -11.60 16.77
N LEU A 64 6.32 -10.40 16.22
CA LEU A 64 5.63 -9.19 16.71
C LEU A 64 4.16 -9.24 16.25
N ARG A 65 3.25 -9.62 17.16
CA ARG A 65 1.85 -9.90 16.84
C ARG A 65 0.88 -8.83 17.29
N ASP A 66 1.31 -7.88 18.10
CA ASP A 66 0.45 -6.84 18.66
C ASP A 66 1.05 -5.46 18.42
N PHE A 67 0.19 -4.44 18.36
CA PHE A 67 0.64 -3.06 18.28
C PHE A 67 1.23 -2.61 19.61
N VAL A 68 2.53 -2.77 19.79
CA VAL A 68 3.23 -2.38 21.02
C VAL A 68 3.61 -0.90 21.04
N GLY A 69 3.63 -0.25 19.87
CA GLY A 69 4.14 1.11 19.75
C GLY A 69 5.66 1.20 20.01
N GLY A 70 6.15 2.42 20.25
CA GLY A 70 7.57 2.66 20.48
C GLY A 70 8.38 2.80 19.19
N GLY A 71 9.46 2.05 19.05
CA GLY A 71 10.38 2.21 17.94
C GLY A 71 11.11 3.57 17.97
N TRP A 72 11.88 3.86 16.93
CA TRP A 72 12.67 5.09 16.83
C TRP A 72 11.78 6.35 16.69
N LEU A 73 10.56 6.21 16.19
CA LEU A 73 9.57 7.29 16.08
C LEU A 73 8.77 7.52 17.37
N ASN A 74 8.93 6.65 18.38
CA ASN A 74 8.14 6.68 19.61
C ASN A 74 6.63 6.71 19.34
N LEU A 75 6.17 5.73 18.56
CA LEU A 75 4.78 5.60 18.13
C LEU A 75 3.87 5.17 19.28
N PHE A 76 2.61 5.58 19.24
CA PHE A 76 1.56 4.97 20.06
C PHE A 76 1.13 3.62 19.45
N PRO A 77 0.59 2.69 20.24
CA PRO A 77 0.01 1.46 19.70
C PRO A 77 -1.06 1.76 18.63
N GLY A 78 -0.89 1.18 17.43
CA GLY A 78 -1.78 1.40 16.28
C GLY A 78 -1.61 2.74 15.55
N GLU A 79 -0.57 3.52 15.89
CA GLU A 79 -0.23 4.74 15.15
C GLU A 79 0.38 4.38 13.79
N ILE A 80 -0.11 5.05 12.74
CA ILE A 80 0.32 4.90 11.35
C ILE A 80 1.44 5.89 10.99
N THR A 81 2.29 5.51 10.02
CA THR A 81 3.41 6.33 9.54
C THR A 81 3.11 6.99 8.19
N ASP A 82 4.14 7.51 7.50
CA ASP A 82 4.00 8.13 6.18
C ASP A 82 3.44 7.18 5.12
N ASP A 83 3.64 5.87 5.25
CA ASP A 83 3.07 4.84 4.37
C ASP A 83 1.56 4.99 4.23
N THR A 84 0.85 4.84 5.33
CA THR A 84 -0.61 4.96 5.35
C THR A 84 -1.06 6.40 5.16
N GLN A 85 -0.39 7.39 5.77
CA GLN A 85 -0.76 8.79 5.64
C GLN A 85 -0.74 9.26 4.17
N MET A 86 0.27 8.87 3.41
CA MET A 86 0.37 9.19 1.99
C MET A 86 -0.58 8.36 1.12
N ALA A 87 -0.85 7.11 1.50
CA ALA A 87 -1.91 6.30 0.86
C ALA A 87 -3.29 6.97 1.03
N LEU A 88 -3.60 7.47 2.23
CA LEU A 88 -4.83 8.22 2.48
C LEU A 88 -4.92 9.50 1.65
N ALA A 89 -3.83 10.23 1.48
CA ALA A 89 -3.80 11.42 0.63
C ALA A 89 -4.15 11.11 -0.84
N ILE A 90 -3.67 9.96 -1.38
CA ILE A 90 -4.06 9.47 -2.70
C ILE A 90 -5.53 9.04 -2.72
N ALA A 91 -5.96 8.24 -1.73
CA ALA A 91 -7.34 7.77 -1.64
C ALA A 91 -8.35 8.93 -1.57
N GLU A 92 -8.04 9.97 -0.81
CA GLU A 92 -8.86 11.17 -0.70
C GLU A 92 -8.97 11.95 -2.01
N SER A 93 -7.90 12.02 -2.79
CA SER A 93 -7.95 12.63 -4.12
C SER A 93 -8.85 11.81 -5.06
N LEU A 94 -8.67 10.49 -5.07
CA LEU A 94 -9.46 9.57 -5.89
C LEU A 94 -10.94 9.54 -5.47
N ALA A 95 -11.25 9.74 -4.19
CA ALA A 95 -12.62 9.78 -3.66
C ALA A 95 -13.45 10.98 -4.15
N ASN A 96 -12.84 12.01 -4.75
CA ASN A 96 -13.55 13.10 -5.40
C ASN A 96 -14.32 12.66 -6.66
N GLY A 97 -14.01 11.46 -7.18
CA GLY A 97 -14.59 10.94 -8.42
C GLY A 97 -13.99 11.58 -9.68
N GLY A 98 -14.42 11.09 -10.83
CA GLY A 98 -13.91 11.57 -12.12
C GLY A 98 -12.49 11.07 -12.44
N PRO A 99 -11.80 11.71 -13.40
CA PRO A 99 -10.43 11.38 -13.75
C PRO A 99 -9.46 11.74 -12.61
N LEU A 100 -8.36 10.98 -12.52
CA LEU A 100 -7.31 11.26 -11.52
C LEU A 100 -6.73 12.67 -11.72
N ASN A 101 -6.77 13.46 -10.66
CA ASN A 101 -6.24 14.83 -10.64
C ASN A 101 -4.87 14.84 -9.94
N MET A 102 -3.81 14.85 -10.72
CA MET A 102 -2.43 14.80 -10.20
C MET A 102 -2.02 16.06 -9.44
N GLU A 103 -2.58 17.22 -9.80
CA GLU A 103 -2.40 18.49 -9.08
C GLU A 103 -3.00 18.39 -7.67
N ASP A 104 -4.18 17.77 -7.53
CA ASP A 104 -4.80 17.56 -6.22
C ASP A 104 -3.98 16.57 -5.36
N VAL A 105 -3.50 15.46 -5.94
CA VAL A 105 -2.62 14.53 -5.21
C VAL A 105 -1.36 15.24 -4.72
N ALA A 106 -0.70 16.02 -5.59
CA ALA A 106 0.50 16.77 -5.22
C ALA A 106 0.20 17.83 -4.14
N ALA A 107 -0.92 18.54 -4.23
CA ALA A 107 -1.35 19.51 -3.23
C ALA A 107 -1.60 18.84 -1.86
N ARG A 108 -2.19 17.64 -1.82
CA ARG A 108 -2.37 16.86 -0.59
C ARG A 108 -1.04 16.42 0.01
N PHE A 109 -0.08 16.00 -0.80
CA PHE A 109 1.27 15.67 -0.32
C PHE A 109 1.96 16.89 0.27
N VAL A 110 1.81 18.08 -0.33
CA VAL A 110 2.33 19.34 0.24
C VAL A 110 1.63 19.69 1.56
N ALA A 111 0.31 19.53 1.63
CA ALA A 111 -0.44 19.78 2.87
C ALA A 111 -0.01 18.81 3.99
N TRP A 112 0.17 17.52 3.68
CA TRP A 112 0.71 16.52 4.59
C TRP A 112 2.14 16.88 5.05
N TYR A 113 3.03 17.25 4.15
CA TYR A 113 4.40 17.67 4.48
C TYR A 113 4.41 18.86 5.44
N ARG A 114 3.54 19.86 5.21
CA ARG A 114 3.39 21.04 6.08
C ARG A 114 2.84 20.71 7.47
N SER A 115 2.16 19.59 7.65
CA SER A 115 1.72 19.10 8.96
C SER A 115 2.86 18.59 9.83
N ARG A 116 4.08 18.47 9.29
CA ARG A 116 5.28 17.97 9.95
C ARG A 116 5.11 16.54 10.46
N PRO A 117 4.93 15.57 9.56
CA PRO A 117 4.80 14.16 9.93
C PRO A 117 6.03 13.71 10.74
N LYS A 118 5.86 12.71 11.61
CA LYS A 118 6.95 12.12 12.40
C LYS A 118 8.01 11.50 11.51
N ASP A 119 7.58 10.88 10.42
CA ASP A 119 8.44 10.25 9.43
C ASP A 119 8.23 10.81 8.04
N ILE A 120 9.29 10.79 7.26
CA ILE A 120 9.30 11.11 5.84
C ILE A 120 10.64 10.70 5.21
N GLY A 121 10.61 9.80 4.23
CA GLY A 121 11.79 9.39 3.48
C GLY A 121 12.49 10.55 2.75
N ASN A 122 13.80 10.45 2.61
CA ASN A 122 14.63 11.54 2.04
C ASN A 122 14.23 11.93 0.61
N THR A 123 13.96 10.95 -0.27
CA THR A 123 13.52 11.18 -1.65
C THR A 123 12.15 11.88 -1.68
N THR A 124 11.20 11.40 -0.86
CA THR A 124 9.88 11.98 -0.69
C THR A 124 9.97 13.43 -0.21
N ARG A 125 10.74 13.67 0.84
CA ARG A 125 10.97 15.02 1.40
C ARG A 125 11.51 16.00 0.36
N ALA A 126 12.54 15.58 -0.37
CA ALA A 126 13.18 16.43 -1.38
C ALA A 126 12.22 16.76 -2.53
N ALA A 127 11.45 15.80 -3.01
CA ALA A 127 10.48 16.01 -4.09
C ALA A 127 9.33 16.92 -3.62
N ILE A 128 8.76 16.66 -2.42
CA ILE A 128 7.66 17.50 -1.91
C ILE A 128 8.12 18.93 -1.61
N HIS A 129 9.36 19.13 -1.19
CA HIS A 129 9.93 20.48 -1.04
C HIS A 129 9.94 21.24 -2.38
N LEU A 130 10.25 20.56 -3.50
CA LEU A 130 10.14 21.16 -4.84
C LEU A 130 8.68 21.49 -5.19
N LEU A 131 7.73 20.60 -4.89
CA LEU A 131 6.30 20.87 -5.08
C LEU A 131 5.85 22.08 -4.28
N ASP A 132 6.25 22.17 -3.01
CA ASP A 132 5.93 23.28 -2.10
C ASP A 132 6.51 24.62 -2.58
N SER A 133 7.61 24.59 -3.34
CA SER A 133 8.19 25.74 -4.02
C SER A 133 7.57 26.08 -5.38
N GLY A 134 6.51 25.37 -5.81
CA GLY A 134 5.79 25.62 -7.06
C GLY A 134 6.30 24.85 -8.27
N VAL A 135 7.16 23.83 -8.10
CA VAL A 135 7.54 22.95 -9.19
C VAL A 135 6.34 22.05 -9.54
N ALA A 136 6.05 21.85 -10.83
CA ALA A 136 4.95 21.02 -11.28
C ALA A 136 5.13 19.56 -10.84
N TRP A 137 4.02 18.85 -10.58
CA TRP A 137 4.01 17.48 -10.06
C TRP A 137 4.81 16.48 -10.92
N ASN A 138 4.77 16.63 -12.24
CA ASN A 138 5.49 15.76 -13.18
C ASN A 138 6.98 16.08 -13.33
N MET A 139 7.47 17.12 -12.65
CA MET A 139 8.86 17.56 -12.70
C MET A 139 9.62 17.34 -11.39
N ALA A 140 8.92 17.29 -10.27
CA ALA A 140 9.57 17.22 -8.96
C ALA A 140 10.37 15.92 -8.80
N GLY A 141 9.74 14.76 -8.95
CA GLY A 141 10.42 13.46 -8.87
C GLY A 141 11.49 13.28 -9.94
N GLU A 142 11.26 13.77 -11.17
CA GLU A 142 12.25 13.73 -12.27
C GLU A 142 13.52 14.51 -11.91
N ARG A 143 13.40 15.68 -11.31
CA ARG A 143 14.57 16.48 -10.86
C ARG A 143 15.36 15.73 -9.79
N ILE A 144 14.68 15.13 -8.81
CA ILE A 144 15.33 14.36 -7.77
C ILE A 144 16.03 13.12 -8.36
N HIS A 145 15.35 12.41 -9.27
CA HIS A 145 15.94 11.27 -9.97
C HIS A 145 17.22 11.66 -10.75
N ALA A 146 17.17 12.73 -11.54
CA ALA A 146 18.30 13.22 -12.29
C ALA A 146 19.49 13.62 -11.38
N GLN A 147 19.22 14.23 -10.22
CA GLN A 147 20.25 14.66 -9.26
C GLN A 147 20.85 13.47 -8.48
N SER A 148 20.15 12.36 -8.38
CA SER A 148 20.54 11.20 -7.57
C SER A 148 21.58 10.30 -8.21
N ASN A 149 21.91 10.50 -9.49
CA ASN A 149 22.71 9.57 -10.29
C ASN A 149 22.17 8.12 -10.23
N GLY A 150 20.86 7.93 -10.35
CA GLY A 150 20.19 6.64 -10.34
C GLY A 150 20.02 6.01 -8.94
N ARG A 151 20.26 6.75 -7.86
CA ARG A 151 20.13 6.27 -6.47
C ARG A 151 18.78 6.60 -5.81
N ALA A 152 17.87 7.28 -6.51
CA ALA A 152 16.53 7.60 -6.00
C ALA A 152 15.51 6.47 -6.31
N ALA A 153 15.83 5.24 -5.93
CA ALA A 153 14.98 4.08 -6.11
C ALA A 153 14.49 3.50 -4.76
N GLY A 154 14.12 4.39 -3.84
CA GLY A 154 13.47 4.03 -2.59
C GLY A 154 12.04 3.52 -2.80
N ASN A 155 11.47 2.92 -1.78
CA ASN A 155 10.15 2.30 -1.77
C ASN A 155 8.98 3.26 -1.48
N GLY A 156 9.23 4.54 -1.23
CA GLY A 156 8.23 5.53 -0.84
C GLY A 156 7.07 5.74 -1.83
N SER A 157 7.13 5.20 -3.05
CA SER A 157 5.98 5.20 -3.95
C SER A 157 5.15 3.91 -3.89
N VAL A 158 5.79 2.76 -3.68
CA VAL A 158 5.08 1.47 -3.64
C VAL A 158 4.28 1.29 -2.34
N MET A 159 4.77 1.83 -1.23
CA MET A 159 4.12 1.79 0.08
C MET A 159 2.69 2.38 0.07
N ARG A 160 2.44 3.36 -0.80
CA ARG A 160 1.20 4.14 -0.84
C ARG A 160 0.34 3.92 -2.08
N CYS A 161 0.68 2.97 -2.98
CA CYS A 161 0.06 2.85 -4.30
C CYS A 161 -1.32 2.17 -4.29
N ALA A 162 -1.65 1.37 -3.28
CA ALA A 162 -2.84 0.52 -3.22
C ALA A 162 -4.18 1.22 -3.56
N PRO A 163 -4.46 2.47 -3.15
CA PRO A 163 -5.70 3.15 -3.51
C PRO A 163 -5.96 3.25 -5.02
N VAL A 164 -4.90 3.27 -5.84
CA VAL A 164 -5.00 3.32 -7.30
C VAL A 164 -5.61 2.02 -7.84
N ALA A 165 -5.19 0.85 -7.32
CA ALA A 165 -5.76 -0.43 -7.70
C ALA A 165 -7.25 -0.52 -7.34
N LEU A 166 -7.62 -0.04 -6.15
CA LEU A 166 -9.02 -0.01 -5.70
C LEU A 166 -9.89 0.87 -6.61
N ARG A 167 -9.41 2.06 -6.96
CA ARG A 167 -10.20 3.00 -7.77
C ARG A 167 -10.38 2.54 -9.22
N PHE A 168 -9.39 1.87 -9.78
CA PHE A 168 -9.34 1.55 -11.21
C PHE A 168 -9.33 0.04 -11.50
N LEU A 169 -9.86 -0.79 -10.58
CA LEU A 169 -9.92 -2.26 -10.73
C LEU A 169 -10.53 -2.69 -12.07
N SER A 170 -11.58 -2.02 -12.52
CA SER A 170 -12.28 -2.31 -13.78
C SER A 170 -11.62 -1.70 -15.03
N ARG A 171 -10.57 -0.89 -14.87
CA ARG A 171 -9.93 -0.11 -15.95
C ARG A 171 -8.40 -0.25 -15.89
N MET A 172 -7.88 -1.40 -16.32
CA MET A 172 -6.47 -1.78 -16.21
C MET A 172 -5.51 -0.74 -16.78
N ASP A 173 -5.76 -0.24 -18.00
CA ASP A 173 -4.88 0.76 -18.63
C ASP A 173 -4.81 2.07 -17.82
N THR A 174 -5.95 2.50 -17.28
CA THR A 174 -6.02 3.68 -16.39
C THR A 174 -5.26 3.41 -15.08
N MET A 175 -5.39 2.22 -14.52
CA MET A 175 -4.68 1.82 -13.31
C MET A 175 -3.16 1.84 -13.51
N ILE A 176 -2.68 1.29 -14.63
CA ILE A 176 -1.24 1.29 -14.96
C ILE A 176 -0.73 2.72 -15.07
N GLN A 177 -1.40 3.57 -15.85
CA GLN A 177 -0.96 4.96 -16.01
C GLN A 177 -1.02 5.74 -14.69
N ALA A 178 -2.09 5.59 -13.91
CA ALA A 178 -2.24 6.23 -12.60
C ALA A 178 -1.16 5.76 -11.60
N SER A 179 -0.77 4.48 -11.65
CA SER A 179 0.32 3.94 -10.82
C SER A 179 1.66 4.60 -11.16
N ILE A 180 1.94 4.77 -12.44
CA ILE A 180 3.15 5.46 -12.93
C ILE A 180 3.12 6.92 -12.49
N ASP A 181 2.03 7.64 -12.72
CA ASP A 181 1.94 9.08 -12.47
C ASP A 181 1.99 9.39 -10.96
N THR A 182 1.29 8.64 -10.11
CA THR A 182 1.34 8.83 -8.66
C THR A 182 2.72 8.52 -8.07
N SER A 183 3.44 7.54 -8.63
CA SER A 183 4.83 7.26 -8.26
C SER A 183 5.75 8.43 -8.64
N ARG A 184 5.65 8.93 -9.88
CA ARG A 184 6.52 9.96 -10.46
C ARG A 184 6.48 11.29 -9.72
N ILE A 185 5.43 11.59 -8.96
CA ILE A 185 5.38 12.82 -8.14
C ILE A 185 6.66 12.94 -7.30
N THR A 186 7.14 11.84 -6.74
CA THR A 186 8.33 11.82 -5.87
C THR A 186 9.42 10.84 -6.33
N HIS A 187 9.05 9.71 -6.93
CA HIS A 187 9.95 8.61 -7.32
C HIS A 187 9.80 8.32 -8.81
N ALA A 188 10.59 9.00 -9.63
CA ALA A 188 10.53 8.88 -11.09
C ALA A 188 11.41 7.77 -11.67
N ASP A 189 12.24 7.10 -10.85
CA ASP A 189 12.98 5.93 -11.30
C ASP A 189 12.03 4.84 -11.81
N GLN A 190 12.34 4.26 -12.97
CA GLN A 190 11.48 3.23 -13.57
C GLN A 190 11.31 2.00 -12.66
N ARG A 191 12.27 1.70 -11.79
CA ARG A 191 12.11 0.63 -10.79
C ARG A 191 10.96 0.94 -9.83
N CYS A 192 10.81 2.20 -9.43
CA CYS A 192 9.73 2.64 -8.54
C CYS A 192 8.37 2.65 -9.25
N THR A 193 8.31 3.24 -10.45
CA THR A 193 7.05 3.34 -11.20
C THR A 193 6.51 1.97 -11.60
N LEU A 194 7.39 1.08 -12.11
CA LEU A 194 6.99 -0.27 -12.51
C LEU A 194 6.72 -1.19 -11.31
N SER A 195 7.37 -0.97 -10.17
CA SER A 195 7.03 -1.65 -8.93
C SER A 195 5.63 -1.28 -8.44
N ALA A 196 5.26 0.00 -8.51
CA ALA A 196 3.90 0.44 -8.18
C ALA A 196 2.87 -0.18 -9.13
N VAL A 197 3.18 -0.30 -10.43
CA VAL A 197 2.35 -1.03 -11.40
C VAL A 197 2.21 -2.50 -11.00
N ALA A 198 3.32 -3.20 -10.72
CA ALA A 198 3.32 -4.61 -10.37
C ALA A 198 2.48 -4.90 -9.10
N VAL A 199 2.66 -4.09 -8.05
CA VAL A 199 1.90 -4.23 -6.81
C VAL A 199 0.42 -3.96 -7.05
N ASN A 200 0.06 -2.93 -7.82
CA ASN A 200 -1.34 -2.63 -8.12
C ASN A 200 -2.00 -3.70 -9.02
N GLN A 201 -1.27 -4.28 -9.97
CA GLN A 201 -1.76 -5.43 -10.75
C GLN A 201 -1.97 -6.66 -9.87
N ALA A 202 -1.06 -6.93 -8.91
CA ALA A 202 -1.23 -7.99 -7.93
C ALA A 202 -2.46 -7.75 -7.04
N ILE A 203 -2.62 -6.54 -6.51
CA ILE A 203 -3.81 -6.17 -5.71
C ILE A 203 -5.09 -6.37 -6.53
N ALA A 204 -5.14 -5.87 -7.76
CA ALA A 204 -6.30 -6.02 -8.63
C ALA A 204 -6.65 -7.49 -8.88
N HIS A 205 -5.65 -8.33 -9.14
CA HIS A 205 -5.81 -9.76 -9.32
C HIS A 205 -6.38 -10.44 -8.05
N LEU A 206 -5.80 -10.13 -6.88
CA LEU A 206 -6.24 -10.69 -5.60
C LEU A 206 -7.66 -10.24 -5.22
N LEU A 207 -8.00 -8.98 -5.47
CA LEU A 207 -9.35 -8.45 -5.27
C LEU A 207 -10.40 -9.21 -6.09
N ALA A 208 -10.08 -9.50 -7.35
CA ALA A 208 -11.00 -10.17 -8.28
C ALA A 208 -11.08 -11.68 -8.01
N ASN A 209 -9.95 -12.36 -7.88
CA ASN A 209 -9.86 -13.81 -7.89
C ASN A 209 -9.46 -14.42 -6.53
N GLY A 210 -8.71 -13.67 -5.69
CA GLY A 210 -8.17 -14.16 -4.42
C GLY A 210 -7.15 -15.30 -4.58
N ASP A 211 -6.54 -15.43 -5.75
CA ASP A 211 -5.65 -16.54 -6.06
C ASP A 211 -4.18 -16.09 -6.01
N ARG A 212 -3.43 -16.60 -5.02
CA ARG A 212 -2.00 -16.33 -4.87
C ARG A 212 -1.12 -17.12 -5.84
N LEU A 213 -1.61 -18.24 -6.41
CA LEU A 213 -0.79 -19.09 -7.27
C LEU A 213 -0.47 -18.43 -8.62
N THR A 214 -1.35 -17.55 -9.07
CA THR A 214 -1.21 -16.83 -10.34
C THR A 214 -0.92 -15.34 -10.16
N VAL A 215 -0.69 -14.88 -8.90
CA VAL A 215 -0.45 -13.46 -8.59
C VAL A 215 0.81 -12.90 -9.22
N ILE A 216 1.86 -13.72 -9.36
CA ILE A 216 3.13 -13.29 -9.98
C ILE A 216 2.94 -12.98 -11.46
N ASP A 217 2.26 -13.86 -12.20
CA ASP A 217 1.99 -13.65 -13.63
C ASP A 217 1.14 -12.41 -13.83
N ALA A 218 0.13 -12.21 -12.97
CA ALA A 218 -0.70 -11.02 -12.98
C ALA A 218 0.11 -9.74 -12.68
N ALA A 219 0.94 -9.76 -11.64
CA ALA A 219 1.79 -8.65 -11.24
C ALA A 219 2.77 -8.21 -12.35
N LEU A 220 3.27 -9.15 -13.12
CA LEU A 220 4.30 -8.92 -14.15
C LEU A 220 3.73 -8.71 -15.55
N THR A 221 2.42 -8.73 -15.72
CA THR A 221 1.80 -8.51 -17.04
C THR A 221 2.23 -7.17 -17.62
N GLY A 222 2.82 -7.18 -18.82
CA GLY A 222 3.29 -5.98 -19.52
C GLY A 222 4.54 -5.32 -18.93
N ILE A 223 5.16 -5.90 -17.91
CA ILE A 223 6.42 -5.39 -17.36
C ILE A 223 7.58 -6.08 -18.08
N GLU A 224 8.39 -5.28 -18.78
CA GLU A 224 9.54 -5.80 -19.55
C GLU A 224 10.87 -5.65 -18.79
N ARG A 225 10.92 -4.81 -17.76
CA ARG A 225 12.13 -4.50 -17.02
C ARG A 225 12.62 -5.67 -16.16
N GLU A 226 13.78 -6.23 -16.52
CA GLU A 226 14.30 -7.50 -15.97
C GLU A 226 14.64 -7.46 -14.47
N ASP A 227 15.09 -6.32 -13.91
CA ASP A 227 15.37 -6.22 -12.48
C ASP A 227 14.06 -6.26 -11.64
N VAL A 228 12.97 -5.66 -12.13
CA VAL A 228 11.64 -5.72 -11.51
C VAL A 228 11.08 -7.15 -11.58
N LYS A 229 11.14 -7.80 -12.74
CA LYS A 229 10.73 -9.22 -12.89
C LYS A 229 11.49 -10.12 -11.92
N ARG A 230 12.80 -9.94 -11.86
CA ARG A 230 13.67 -10.74 -11.00
C ARG A 230 13.34 -10.56 -9.53
N ALA A 231 13.00 -9.35 -9.09
CA ALA A 231 12.62 -9.08 -7.71
C ALA A 231 11.39 -9.90 -7.30
N VAL A 232 10.36 -9.94 -8.16
CA VAL A 232 9.14 -10.72 -7.90
C VAL A 232 9.38 -12.23 -8.02
N HIS A 233 10.10 -12.69 -9.05
CA HIS A 233 10.38 -14.14 -9.22
C HIS A 233 11.26 -14.71 -8.11
N ARG A 234 12.23 -13.94 -7.57
CA ARG A 234 13.06 -14.39 -6.46
C ARG A 234 12.25 -14.72 -5.21
N ALA A 235 11.14 -14.03 -4.98
CA ALA A 235 10.28 -14.23 -3.83
C ALA A 235 9.81 -15.70 -3.67
N VAL A 236 9.65 -16.42 -4.79
CA VAL A 236 9.22 -17.83 -4.78
C VAL A 236 10.24 -18.78 -4.17
N MET A 237 11.53 -18.45 -4.27
CA MET A 237 12.63 -19.39 -4.04
C MET A 237 13.50 -19.06 -2.83
N LEU A 238 13.30 -17.89 -2.20
CA LEU A 238 14.13 -17.47 -1.08
C LEU A 238 13.74 -18.17 0.22
N ASN A 239 14.76 -18.58 0.99
CA ASN A 239 14.56 -18.87 2.40
C ASN A 239 14.43 -17.54 3.15
N GLU A 240 13.79 -17.53 4.32
CA GLU A 240 13.60 -16.33 5.14
C GLU A 240 14.90 -15.56 5.38
N SER A 241 15.99 -16.26 5.69
CA SER A 241 17.32 -15.67 5.94
C SER A 241 17.91 -14.90 4.75
N ASP A 242 17.43 -15.14 3.54
CA ASP A 242 17.95 -14.57 2.29
C ASP A 242 17.05 -13.47 1.75
N VAL A 243 15.91 -13.21 2.42
CA VAL A 243 14.96 -12.17 2.01
C VAL A 243 15.54 -10.80 2.34
N PRO A 244 15.65 -9.90 1.34
CA PRO A 244 16.13 -8.54 1.60
C PRO A 244 15.08 -7.74 2.38
N ASN A 245 15.54 -6.78 3.21
CA ASN A 245 14.69 -6.01 4.11
C ASN A 245 15.00 -4.50 4.13
N GLY A 246 15.66 -3.99 3.08
CA GLY A 246 16.03 -2.58 2.99
C GLY A 246 14.99 -1.69 2.31
N GLY A 247 15.17 -0.36 2.43
CA GLY A 247 14.33 0.65 1.80
C GLY A 247 14.48 0.79 0.27
N PHE A 248 15.18 -0.14 -0.40
CA PHE A 248 15.21 -0.20 -1.85
C PHE A 248 13.93 -0.83 -2.39
N VAL A 249 13.28 -0.20 -3.37
CA VAL A 249 11.96 -0.61 -3.85
C VAL A 249 11.87 -2.08 -4.25
N LEU A 250 12.93 -2.64 -4.88
CA LEU A 250 12.94 -4.03 -5.29
C LEU A 250 13.11 -5.00 -4.11
N ASP A 251 13.75 -4.57 -3.03
CA ASP A 251 13.85 -5.35 -1.78
C ASP A 251 12.48 -5.46 -1.12
N THR A 252 11.79 -4.33 -0.96
CA THR A 252 10.42 -4.30 -0.42
C THR A 252 9.47 -5.18 -1.23
N MET A 253 9.55 -5.13 -2.58
CA MET A 253 8.75 -6.02 -3.42
C MET A 253 9.07 -7.49 -3.19
N THR A 254 10.38 -7.85 -3.18
CA THR A 254 10.79 -9.23 -2.93
C THR A 254 10.26 -9.75 -1.60
N ALA A 255 10.40 -8.95 -0.54
CA ALA A 255 9.95 -9.30 0.80
C ALA A 255 8.42 -9.45 0.89
N ALA A 256 7.67 -8.49 0.31
CA ALA A 256 6.21 -8.52 0.35
C ALA A 256 5.61 -9.72 -0.44
N PHE A 257 6.13 -10.01 -1.64
CA PHE A 257 5.70 -11.18 -2.38
C PHE A 257 6.15 -12.48 -1.71
N TRP A 258 7.35 -12.53 -1.12
CA TRP A 258 7.80 -13.70 -0.34
C TRP A 258 6.85 -13.99 0.82
N ALA A 259 6.51 -12.99 1.62
CA ALA A 259 5.60 -13.17 2.74
C ALA A 259 4.21 -13.66 2.28
N LEU A 260 3.65 -13.07 1.21
CA LEU A 260 2.35 -13.46 0.66
C LEU A 260 2.33 -14.92 0.19
N LEU A 261 3.42 -15.39 -0.44
CA LEU A 261 3.48 -16.71 -1.04
C LEU A 261 3.73 -17.83 -0.04
N ASN A 262 4.38 -17.54 1.08
CA ASN A 262 4.83 -18.53 2.05
C ASN A 262 3.95 -18.67 3.30
N HIS A 263 2.90 -17.83 3.46
CA HIS A 263 2.04 -17.86 4.64
C HIS A 263 0.55 -17.96 4.26
N ASP A 264 -0.24 -18.63 5.11
CA ASP A 264 -1.61 -19.05 4.79
C ASP A 264 -2.70 -18.20 5.48
N SER A 265 -2.33 -17.15 6.21
CA SER A 265 -3.27 -16.20 6.81
C SER A 265 -2.76 -14.77 6.70
N LEU A 266 -3.67 -13.79 6.77
CA LEU A 266 -3.31 -12.37 6.76
C LEU A 266 -2.34 -12.03 7.90
N GLU A 267 -2.62 -12.50 9.11
CA GLU A 267 -1.79 -12.23 10.27
C GLU A 267 -0.38 -12.79 10.10
N GLU A 268 -0.24 -14.08 9.76
CA GLU A 268 1.08 -14.69 9.58
C GLU A 268 1.86 -14.02 8.45
N THR A 269 1.18 -13.64 7.36
CA THR A 269 1.81 -12.94 6.23
C THR A 269 2.42 -11.60 6.66
N ILE A 270 1.68 -10.78 7.42
CA ILE A 270 2.17 -9.47 7.89
C ILE A 270 3.25 -9.65 8.97
N VAL A 271 3.04 -10.54 9.93
CA VAL A 271 4.02 -10.80 11.01
C VAL A 271 5.34 -11.28 10.45
N ALA A 272 5.33 -12.19 9.47
CA ALA A 272 6.55 -12.67 8.82
C ALA A 272 7.30 -11.55 8.07
N ALA A 273 6.58 -10.67 7.36
CA ALA A 273 7.19 -9.53 6.69
C ALA A 273 7.86 -8.56 7.67
N VAL A 274 7.18 -8.24 8.78
CA VAL A 274 7.72 -7.36 9.85
C VAL A 274 8.91 -8.01 10.56
N ALA A 275 8.88 -9.33 10.76
CA ALA A 275 9.98 -10.08 11.42
C ALA A 275 11.30 -10.08 10.63
N LEU A 276 11.28 -9.71 9.35
CA LEU A 276 12.50 -9.49 8.57
C LEU A 276 13.33 -8.32 9.11
N GLY A 277 12.68 -7.35 9.76
CA GLY A 277 13.33 -6.12 10.24
C GLY A 277 13.70 -5.16 9.10
N GLY A 278 14.68 -4.29 9.35
CA GLY A 278 15.09 -3.26 8.41
C GLY A 278 13.99 -2.22 8.21
N ASP A 279 13.52 -2.03 6.99
CA ASP A 279 12.40 -1.14 6.62
C ASP A 279 11.07 -1.91 6.81
N ALA A 280 10.76 -2.16 8.09
CA ALA A 280 9.73 -3.11 8.49
C ALA A 280 8.30 -2.56 8.32
N ASP A 281 8.09 -1.26 8.49
CA ASP A 281 6.81 -0.58 8.29
C ASP A 281 6.39 -0.58 6.82
N THR A 282 7.29 -0.15 5.91
CA THR A 282 7.01 -0.20 4.48
C THR A 282 6.83 -1.62 3.97
N THR A 283 7.69 -2.57 4.40
CA THR A 283 7.52 -3.98 4.04
C THR A 283 6.19 -4.52 4.56
N GLY A 284 5.84 -4.18 5.81
CA GLY A 284 4.56 -4.51 6.43
C GLY A 284 3.37 -3.90 5.69
N ALA A 285 3.45 -2.61 5.32
CA ALA A 285 2.38 -1.90 4.60
C ALA A 285 2.08 -2.52 3.23
N VAL A 286 3.10 -2.76 2.40
CA VAL A 286 2.93 -3.38 1.08
C VAL A 286 2.41 -4.81 1.21
N THR A 287 2.96 -5.59 2.14
CA THR A 287 2.49 -6.95 2.45
C THR A 287 1.05 -6.95 2.92
N GLY A 288 0.72 -6.02 3.82
CA GLY A 288 -0.63 -5.85 4.36
C GLY A 288 -1.66 -5.50 3.30
N ALA A 289 -1.30 -4.65 2.32
CA ALA A 289 -2.18 -4.35 1.18
C ALA A 289 -2.46 -5.60 0.33
N LEU A 290 -1.44 -6.39 0.01
CA LEU A 290 -1.56 -7.64 -0.75
C LEU A 290 -2.37 -8.69 0.02
N ALA A 291 -2.01 -8.96 1.28
CA ALA A 291 -2.71 -9.92 2.14
C ALA A 291 -4.17 -9.50 2.38
N GLY A 292 -4.41 -8.22 2.62
CA GLY A 292 -5.75 -7.67 2.79
C GLY A 292 -6.62 -7.81 1.54
N ALA A 293 -6.04 -7.59 0.36
CA ALA A 293 -6.71 -7.81 -0.92
C ALA A 293 -7.05 -9.30 -1.17
N MET A 294 -6.26 -10.21 -0.63
CA MET A 294 -6.47 -11.65 -0.74
C MET A 294 -7.50 -12.17 0.26
N TYR A 295 -7.30 -11.87 1.54
CA TYR A 295 -8.05 -12.49 2.65
C TYR A 295 -9.26 -11.67 3.10
N GLY A 296 -9.29 -10.35 2.82
CA GLY A 296 -10.36 -9.44 3.23
C GLY A 296 -10.29 -8.99 4.68
N ILE A 297 -11.21 -8.08 5.06
CA ILE A 297 -11.27 -7.49 6.41
C ILE A 297 -11.56 -8.52 7.50
N ASP A 298 -12.38 -9.54 7.21
CA ASP A 298 -12.76 -10.56 8.19
C ASP A 298 -11.53 -11.40 8.67
N ALA A 299 -10.41 -11.34 7.96
CA ALA A 299 -9.15 -11.99 8.34
C ALA A 299 -8.22 -11.10 9.19
N ILE A 300 -8.52 -9.81 9.34
CA ILE A 300 -7.73 -8.90 10.19
C ILE A 300 -8.11 -9.16 11.65
N PRO A 301 -7.14 -9.39 12.56
CA PRO A 301 -7.43 -9.60 13.98
C PRO A 301 -8.18 -8.41 14.59
N ASP A 302 -9.24 -8.69 15.34
CA ASP A 302 -10.04 -7.66 16.05
C ASP A 302 -9.18 -6.78 16.97
N ARG A 303 -8.13 -7.35 17.59
CA ARG A 303 -7.21 -6.64 18.45
C ARG A 303 -6.40 -5.57 17.68
N TRP A 304 -6.09 -5.79 16.40
CA TRP A 304 -5.47 -4.79 15.55
C TRP A 304 -6.48 -3.70 15.18
N LEU A 305 -7.65 -4.08 14.68
CA LEU A 305 -8.70 -3.13 14.31
C LEU A 305 -9.17 -2.24 15.46
N SER A 306 -9.13 -2.74 16.68
CA SER A 306 -9.56 -1.98 17.87
C SER A 306 -8.59 -0.84 18.25
N LEU A 307 -7.31 -0.98 17.93
CA LEU A 307 -6.25 -0.03 18.25
C LEU A 307 -5.84 0.83 17.06
N LEU A 308 -6.13 0.38 15.82
CA LEU A 308 -5.68 1.05 14.60
C LEU A 308 -6.22 2.48 14.51
N GLN A 309 -5.32 3.44 14.44
CA GLN A 309 -5.68 4.84 14.24
C GLN A 309 -6.27 5.06 12.83
N HIS A 310 -7.15 6.05 12.73
CA HIS A 310 -7.84 6.40 11.48
C HIS A 310 -8.67 5.28 10.83
N ARG A 311 -8.98 4.19 11.55
CA ARG A 311 -9.74 3.03 11.03
C ARG A 311 -11.02 3.43 10.31
N GLU A 312 -11.83 4.32 10.92
CA GLU A 312 -13.08 4.78 10.32
C GLU A 312 -12.86 5.48 8.98
N ARG A 313 -11.84 6.35 8.90
CA ARG A 313 -11.52 7.08 7.67
C ARG A 313 -11.01 6.15 6.57
N ILE A 314 -10.15 5.19 6.93
CA ILE A 314 -9.64 4.18 6.00
C ILE A 314 -10.80 3.36 5.42
N THR A 315 -11.71 2.93 6.27
CA THR A 315 -12.90 2.15 5.88
C THR A 315 -13.83 2.96 4.97
N GLU A 316 -14.10 4.22 5.33
CA GLU A 316 -14.91 5.13 4.51
C GLU A 316 -14.33 5.28 3.10
N LEU A 317 -13.03 5.56 3.00
CA LEU A 317 -12.36 5.73 1.71
C LEU A 317 -12.39 4.46 0.88
N ALA A 318 -12.14 3.28 1.47
CA ALA A 318 -12.25 2.01 0.76
C ALA A 318 -13.66 1.79 0.17
N GLY A 319 -14.70 2.10 0.93
CA GLY A 319 -16.10 2.02 0.50
C GLY A 319 -16.42 3.00 -0.65
N ILE A 320 -15.89 4.23 -0.59
CA ILE A 320 -16.05 5.22 -1.67
C ILE A 320 -15.37 4.72 -2.95
N LEU A 321 -14.12 4.24 -2.85
CA LEU A 321 -13.38 3.74 -4.01
C LEU A 321 -14.07 2.54 -4.66
N PHE A 322 -14.65 1.63 -3.86
CA PHE A 322 -15.45 0.51 -4.36
C PHE A 322 -16.67 1.00 -5.14
N THR A 323 -17.43 1.96 -4.59
CA THR A 323 -18.61 2.52 -5.23
C THR A 323 -18.26 3.16 -6.57
N LEU A 324 -17.24 4.02 -6.60
CA LEU A 324 -16.79 4.71 -7.78
C LEU A 324 -16.25 3.75 -8.86
N ASN A 325 -15.52 2.68 -8.47
CA ASN A 325 -15.09 1.67 -9.43
C ASN A 325 -16.28 0.90 -10.03
N SER A 326 -17.31 0.62 -9.21
CA SER A 326 -18.51 -0.09 -9.67
C SER A 326 -19.34 0.74 -10.64
N GLU A 327 -19.43 2.06 -10.45
CA GLU A 327 -20.11 2.99 -11.38
C GLU A 327 -19.41 3.13 -12.73
N ASP A 328 -18.07 2.98 -12.73
CA ASP A 328 -17.24 3.07 -13.94
C ASP A 328 -17.12 1.74 -14.71
N SER A 329 -17.62 0.64 -14.15
CA SER A 329 -17.57 -0.67 -14.82
C SER A 329 -18.52 -0.70 -16.00
N PRO A 330 -18.09 -1.10 -17.20
CA PRO A 330 -19.01 -1.26 -18.33
C PRO A 330 -20.02 -2.38 -17.98
N ASN A 331 -21.32 -2.10 -18.18
CA ASN A 331 -22.42 -3.05 -18.05
C ASN A 331 -22.26 -4.25 -18.99
#